data_91d7a406ebe621c57d9338d90ebebc74
#
_entry.id   91d7a406ebe621c57d9338d90ebebc74
#
_cell.length_a   1.000
_cell.length_b   1.000
_cell.length_c   1.000
_cell.angle_alpha   90.00
_cell.angle_beta   90.00
_cell.angle_gamma   90.00
#
_symmetry.space_group_name_H-M   'P 1'
#
loop_
_entity.id
_entity.type
_entity.pdbx_description
1 polymer ?
#
loop_
_entity_poly.entity_id
_entity_poly.type
_entity_poly.pdbx_seq_one_letter_code
_entity_poly.pdbx_strand_id
1 'polypeptide(L)'
;KNEKFIQEVLWRTYWKGWLELRPNVWTDYLNELKKVREEFKDNHNYKNTIEGNTNIECFNEWVNELKENNYLHNHARMWFASIWIFTLELPWQLGAEFFMKHLYDGDAAANTLGWRWVAGIQTQGKNYLASEWNIKKFTNNRFQNVKLNENAPPKISGKSFPMIKQEFNNPQNFEEKNLLIFENNLTN
;
A
#
# COMPACT_ATOMS: atom_id res chain seq x y z
N LYS A 1 -13.35 13.41 18.83
CA LYS A 1 -12.30 13.71 17.81
C LYS A 1 -11.12 12.74 17.89
N ASN A 2 -10.80 12.17 19.05
CA ASN A 2 -9.61 11.32 19.24
C ASN A 2 -9.83 9.84 18.83
N GLU A 3 -11.07 9.37 18.75
CA GLU A 3 -11.38 7.96 18.45
C GLU A 3 -10.86 7.53 17.06
N LYS A 4 -11.01 8.37 16.03
CA LYS A 4 -10.51 8.07 14.69
C LYS A 4 -8.99 7.96 14.64
N PHE A 5 -8.29 8.83 15.37
CA PHE A 5 -6.83 8.76 15.45
C PHE A 5 -6.39 7.48 16.16
N ILE A 6 -7.02 7.13 17.27
CA ILE A 6 -6.76 5.88 17.99
C ILE A 6 -7.02 4.67 17.06
N GLN A 7 -8.10 4.71 16.30
CA GLN A 7 -8.43 3.66 15.33
C GLN A 7 -7.34 3.49 14.27
N GLU A 8 -6.79 4.58 13.72
CA GLU A 8 -5.70 4.52 12.74
C GLU A 8 -4.41 3.92 13.33
N VAL A 9 -4.08 4.27 14.58
CA VAL A 9 -2.95 3.66 15.31
C VAL A 9 -3.19 2.15 15.52
N LEU A 10 -4.41 1.76 15.88
CA LEU A 10 -4.78 0.35 16.04
C LEU A 10 -4.71 -0.42 14.71
N TRP A 11 -5.10 0.18 13.60
CA TRP A 11 -4.94 -0.44 12.28
C TRP A 11 -3.48 -0.74 11.95
N ARG A 12 -2.57 0.17 12.23
CA ARG A 12 -1.13 -0.07 12.02
C ARG A 12 -0.62 -1.23 12.86
N THR A 13 -0.98 -1.29 14.13
CA THR A 13 -0.63 -2.39 15.04
C THR A 13 -1.22 -3.71 14.54
N TYR A 14 -2.48 -3.70 14.12
CA TYR A 14 -3.14 -4.88 13.54
C TYR A 14 -2.42 -5.40 12.30
N TRP A 15 -2.07 -4.53 11.36
CA TRP A 15 -1.36 -4.94 10.14
C TRP A 15 0.01 -5.54 10.43
N LYS A 16 0.76 -4.96 11.37
CA LYS A 16 2.05 -5.51 11.80
C LYS A 16 1.89 -6.91 12.38
N GLY A 17 1.04 -7.09 13.36
CA GLY A 17 0.78 -8.40 13.97
C GLY A 17 0.22 -9.42 12.98
N TRP A 18 -0.64 -8.99 12.05
CA TRP A 18 -1.17 -9.86 11.01
C TRP A 18 -0.06 -10.39 10.08
N LEU A 19 0.85 -9.51 9.63
CA LEU A 19 1.96 -9.89 8.76
C LEU A 19 3.00 -10.73 9.49
N GLU A 20 3.29 -10.39 10.75
CA GLU A 20 4.21 -11.15 11.60
C GLU A 20 3.77 -12.60 11.77
N LEU A 21 2.47 -12.83 11.95
CA LEU A 21 1.90 -14.17 12.00
C LEU A 21 1.83 -14.87 10.62
N ARG A 22 2.08 -14.15 9.52
CA ARG A 22 2.05 -14.67 8.15
C ARG A 22 3.24 -14.18 7.31
N PRO A 23 4.48 -14.46 7.76
CA PRO A 23 5.68 -13.92 7.11
C PRO A 23 5.81 -14.31 5.63
N ASN A 24 5.21 -15.43 5.24
CA ASN A 24 5.21 -15.89 3.85
C ASN A 24 4.49 -14.93 2.90
N VAL A 25 3.60 -14.06 3.38
CA VAL A 25 2.99 -13.00 2.57
C VAL A 25 4.02 -11.99 2.12
N TRP A 26 4.93 -11.61 3.02
CA TRP A 26 6.03 -10.70 2.70
C TRP A 26 7.02 -11.32 1.71
N THR A 27 7.43 -12.55 1.97
CA THR A 27 8.33 -13.28 1.06
C THR A 27 7.70 -13.44 -0.33
N ASP A 28 6.43 -13.77 -0.41
CA ASP A 28 5.70 -13.86 -1.67
C ASP A 28 5.65 -12.52 -2.41
N TYR A 29 5.34 -11.44 -1.69
CA TYR A 29 5.36 -10.09 -2.25
C TYR A 29 6.72 -9.75 -2.86
N LEU A 30 7.83 -9.98 -2.15
CA LEU A 30 9.17 -9.70 -2.66
C LEU A 30 9.53 -10.52 -3.89
N ASN A 31 9.15 -11.80 -3.91
CA ASN A 31 9.39 -12.69 -5.04
C ASN A 31 8.59 -12.26 -6.28
N GLU A 32 7.31 -11.90 -6.11
CA GLU A 32 6.49 -11.40 -7.19
C GLU A 32 6.97 -10.02 -7.67
N LEU A 33 7.35 -9.14 -6.75
CA LEU A 33 7.90 -7.82 -7.09
C LEU A 33 9.13 -7.94 -7.99
N LYS A 34 10.04 -8.88 -7.70
CA LYS A 34 11.22 -9.12 -8.52
C LYS A 34 10.85 -9.50 -9.96
N LYS A 35 9.83 -10.35 -10.14
CA LYS A 35 9.36 -10.76 -11.47
C LYS A 35 8.71 -9.59 -12.22
N VAL A 36 7.78 -8.87 -11.59
CA VAL A 36 7.07 -7.77 -12.26
C VAL A 36 7.99 -6.59 -12.56
N ARG A 37 9.06 -6.36 -11.79
CA ARG A 37 10.08 -5.36 -12.14
C ARG A 37 10.76 -5.68 -13.48
N GLU A 38 11.16 -6.93 -13.69
CA GLU A 38 11.78 -7.33 -14.95
C GLU A 38 10.80 -7.25 -16.12
N GLU A 39 9.55 -7.67 -15.91
CA GLU A 39 8.50 -7.63 -16.91
C GLU A 39 8.15 -6.20 -17.31
N PHE A 40 8.09 -5.27 -16.37
CA PHE A 40 7.62 -3.89 -16.59
C PHE A 40 8.74 -2.87 -16.74
N LYS A 41 10.04 -3.25 -16.69
CA LYS A 41 11.16 -2.31 -16.78
C LYS A 41 11.13 -1.42 -18.01
N ASP A 42 10.65 -1.94 -19.15
CA ASP A 42 10.52 -1.21 -20.40
C ASP A 42 9.08 -0.86 -20.77
N ASN A 43 8.13 -1.11 -19.89
CA ASN A 43 6.74 -0.80 -20.11
C ASN A 43 6.52 0.72 -20.10
N HIS A 44 6.04 1.26 -21.21
CA HIS A 44 5.84 2.69 -21.39
C HIS A 44 4.76 3.26 -20.48
N ASN A 45 3.66 2.51 -20.27
CA ASN A 45 2.59 2.92 -19.38
C ASN A 45 3.07 3.04 -17.93
N TYR A 46 3.88 2.08 -17.46
CA TYR A 46 4.48 2.14 -16.12
C TYR A 46 5.41 3.35 -15.98
N LYS A 47 6.30 3.60 -16.96
CA LYS A 47 7.21 4.76 -16.94
C LYS A 47 6.42 6.07 -16.87
N ASN A 48 5.42 6.25 -17.72
CA ASN A 48 4.56 7.44 -17.68
C ASN A 48 3.82 7.58 -16.34
N THR A 49 3.35 6.47 -15.78
CA THR A 49 2.61 6.45 -14.52
C THR A 49 3.48 6.95 -13.35
N ILE A 50 4.70 6.45 -13.21
CA ILE A 50 5.60 6.89 -12.13
C ILE A 50 6.11 8.32 -12.33
N GLU A 51 6.07 8.86 -13.55
CA GLU A 51 6.41 10.25 -13.85
C GLU A 51 5.22 11.22 -13.67
N GLY A 52 3.99 10.70 -13.44
CA GLY A 52 2.80 11.53 -13.36
C GLY A 52 2.35 12.08 -14.72
N ASN A 53 2.59 11.32 -15.78
CA ASN A 53 2.28 11.67 -17.18
C ASN A 53 1.18 10.76 -17.73
N THR A 54 0.10 10.58 -16.97
CA THR A 54 -1.07 9.83 -17.40
C THR A 54 -2.17 10.76 -17.94
N ASN A 55 -3.24 10.19 -18.45
CA ASN A 55 -4.44 10.96 -18.84
C ASN A 55 -5.38 11.26 -17.65
N ILE A 56 -4.94 11.04 -16.40
CA ILE A 56 -5.72 11.23 -15.17
C ILE A 56 -5.09 12.34 -14.35
N GLU A 57 -5.60 13.55 -14.46
CA GLU A 57 -5.04 14.75 -13.87
C GLU A 57 -4.82 14.63 -12.35
N CYS A 58 -5.83 14.20 -11.60
CA CYS A 58 -5.70 14.05 -10.14
C CYS A 58 -4.62 13.03 -9.74
N PHE A 59 -4.46 11.97 -10.51
CA PHE A 59 -3.42 10.98 -10.27
C PHE A 59 -2.03 11.58 -10.50
N ASN A 60 -1.85 12.33 -11.58
CA ASN A 60 -0.58 12.99 -11.88
C ASN A 60 -0.19 14.00 -10.78
N GLU A 61 -1.14 14.76 -10.28
CA GLU A 61 -0.90 15.68 -9.16
C GLU A 61 -0.50 14.93 -7.89
N TRP A 62 -1.14 13.80 -7.56
CA TRP A 62 -0.76 13.00 -6.40
C TRP A 62 0.61 12.32 -6.56
N VAL A 63 1.02 11.94 -7.77
CA VAL A 63 2.40 11.48 -8.02
C VAL A 63 3.39 12.58 -7.67
N ASN A 64 3.15 13.81 -8.14
CA ASN A 64 4.02 14.95 -7.88
C ASN A 64 4.02 15.32 -6.39
N GLU A 65 2.84 15.41 -5.76
CA GLU A 65 2.70 15.67 -4.31
C GLU A 65 3.48 14.64 -3.48
N LEU A 66 3.38 13.36 -3.84
CA LEU A 66 4.10 12.29 -3.17
C LEU A 66 5.61 12.42 -3.30
N LYS A 67 6.10 12.77 -4.50
CA LYS A 67 7.54 12.96 -4.76
C LYS A 67 8.11 14.21 -4.07
N GLU A 68 7.32 15.28 -3.99
CA GLU A 68 7.74 16.56 -3.42
C GLU A 68 7.63 16.56 -1.89
N ASN A 69 6.51 16.07 -1.35
CA ASN A 69 6.17 16.20 0.06
C ASN A 69 6.39 14.90 0.86
N ASN A 70 6.64 13.78 0.19
CA ASN A 70 6.80 12.45 0.77
C ASN A 70 5.59 12.01 1.62
N TYR A 71 4.43 12.55 1.32
CA TYR A 71 3.18 12.30 2.03
C TYR A 71 1.99 12.40 1.09
N LEU A 72 0.98 11.59 1.34
CA LEU A 72 -0.38 11.72 0.78
C LEU A 72 -1.40 11.52 1.89
N HIS A 73 -2.49 12.29 1.83
CA HIS A 73 -3.64 12.08 2.69
C HIS A 73 -4.23 10.67 2.50
N ASN A 74 -4.76 10.05 3.56
CA ASN A 74 -5.24 8.66 3.53
C ASN A 74 -6.22 8.36 2.38
N HIS A 75 -7.21 9.22 2.12
CA HIS A 75 -8.12 9.06 0.98
C HIS A 75 -7.37 9.06 -0.36
N ALA A 76 -6.40 9.96 -0.54
CA ALA A 76 -5.62 10.01 -1.77
C ALA A 76 -4.81 8.74 -1.98
N ARG A 77 -4.26 8.13 -0.92
CA ARG A 77 -3.57 6.83 -0.99
C ARG A 77 -4.48 5.71 -1.50
N MET A 78 -5.72 5.67 -1.04
CA MET A 78 -6.70 4.66 -1.46
C MET A 78 -7.11 4.87 -2.91
N TRP A 79 -7.38 6.11 -3.32
CA TRP A 79 -7.71 6.45 -4.71
C TRP A 79 -6.54 6.15 -5.64
N PHE A 80 -5.33 6.56 -5.26
CA PHE A 80 -4.10 6.29 -6.00
C PHE A 80 -3.92 4.79 -6.26
N ALA A 81 -4.01 3.97 -5.21
CA ALA A 81 -3.85 2.53 -5.35
C ALA A 81 -4.95 1.91 -6.24
N SER A 82 -6.19 2.36 -6.10
CA SER A 82 -7.30 1.91 -6.94
C SER A 82 -7.11 2.28 -8.42
N ILE A 83 -6.71 3.53 -8.70
CA ILE A 83 -6.44 3.99 -10.07
C ILE A 83 -5.28 3.20 -10.68
N TRP A 84 -4.19 3.03 -9.93
CA TRP A 84 -3.04 2.24 -10.36
C TRP A 84 -3.42 0.82 -10.77
N ILE A 85 -4.18 0.12 -9.92
CA ILE A 85 -4.51 -1.31 -10.11
C ILE A 85 -5.59 -1.51 -11.17
N PHE A 86 -6.64 -0.69 -11.16
CA PHE A 86 -7.86 -0.99 -11.91
C PHE A 86 -8.09 -0.11 -13.12
N THR A 87 -7.58 1.12 -13.13
CA THR A 87 -7.72 2.04 -14.28
C THR A 87 -6.47 2.02 -15.16
N LEU A 88 -5.29 2.05 -14.56
CA LEU A 88 -4.02 1.96 -15.29
C LEU A 88 -3.56 0.52 -15.52
N GLU A 89 -4.23 -0.44 -14.87
CA GLU A 89 -4.01 -1.89 -15.00
C GLU A 89 -2.57 -2.34 -14.71
N LEU A 90 -1.90 -1.64 -13.78
CA LEU A 90 -0.54 -1.95 -13.38
C LEU A 90 -0.49 -2.93 -12.18
N PRO A 91 0.56 -3.75 -12.07
CA PRO A 91 0.74 -4.62 -10.92
C PRO A 91 0.78 -3.84 -9.61
N TRP A 92 -0.02 -4.29 -8.63
CA TRP A 92 -0.08 -3.65 -7.31
C TRP A 92 1.25 -3.65 -6.58
N GLN A 93 2.10 -4.65 -6.85
CA GLN A 93 3.43 -4.77 -6.23
C GLN A 93 4.33 -3.59 -6.57
N LEU A 94 4.30 -3.11 -7.83
CA LEU A 94 5.05 -1.94 -8.26
C LEU A 94 4.53 -0.65 -7.61
N GLY A 95 3.23 -0.54 -7.42
CA GLY A 95 2.63 0.59 -6.72
C GLY A 95 2.97 0.60 -5.23
N ALA A 96 2.94 -0.57 -4.59
CA ALA A 96 3.36 -0.72 -3.20
C ALA A 96 4.84 -0.36 -3.02
N GLU A 97 5.71 -0.74 -3.95
CA GLU A 97 7.11 -0.33 -3.97
C GLU A 97 7.28 1.17 -4.14
N PHE A 98 6.52 1.77 -5.06
CA PHE A 98 6.54 3.21 -5.30
C PHE A 98 6.19 3.99 -4.03
N PHE A 99 5.19 3.54 -3.27
CA PHE A 99 4.84 4.12 -1.98
C PHE A 99 5.95 3.95 -0.93
N MET A 100 6.53 2.76 -0.82
CA MET A 100 7.64 2.53 0.12
C MET A 100 8.86 3.39 -0.17
N LYS A 101 9.10 3.72 -1.44
CA LYS A 101 10.21 4.58 -1.84
C LYS A 101 10.00 6.06 -1.50
N HIS A 102 8.75 6.52 -1.51
CA HIS A 102 8.44 7.95 -1.44
C HIS A 102 7.76 8.37 -0.12
N LEU A 103 7.06 7.50 0.59
CA LEU A 103 6.38 7.87 1.84
C LEU A 103 7.34 7.90 3.03
N TYR A 104 7.43 9.00 3.75
CA TYR A 104 8.18 9.07 5.01
C TYR A 104 7.60 8.17 6.10
N ASP A 105 6.29 8.00 6.13
CA ASP A 105 5.60 7.12 7.06
C ASP A 105 5.41 5.69 6.51
N GLY A 106 6.17 5.31 5.49
CA GLY A 106 6.13 4.00 4.87
C GLY A 106 6.42 2.89 5.88
N ASP A 107 5.47 1.98 6.06
CA ASP A 107 5.58 0.80 6.92
C ASP A 107 5.34 -0.44 6.06
N ALA A 108 6.28 -1.39 6.11
CA ALA A 108 6.24 -2.57 5.24
C ALA A 108 4.93 -3.36 5.37
N ALA A 109 4.41 -3.53 6.58
CA ALA A 109 3.17 -4.26 6.80
C ALA A 109 1.94 -3.46 6.35
N ALA A 110 1.78 -2.23 6.86
CA ALA A 110 0.62 -1.39 6.56
C ALA A 110 0.54 -1.07 5.05
N ASN A 111 1.67 -0.77 4.41
CA ASN A 111 1.72 -0.50 2.98
C ASN A 111 1.36 -1.74 2.15
N THR A 112 2.05 -2.85 2.34
CA THR A 112 1.82 -4.07 1.55
C THR A 112 0.39 -4.59 1.73
N LEU A 113 -0.10 -4.66 2.97
CA LEU A 113 -1.45 -5.16 3.24
C LEU A 113 -2.53 -4.16 2.82
N GLY A 114 -2.26 -2.86 2.88
CA GLY A 114 -3.14 -1.82 2.35
C GLY A 114 -3.32 -1.93 0.83
N TRP A 115 -2.24 -2.10 0.06
CA TRP A 115 -2.32 -2.34 -1.38
C TRP A 115 -3.04 -3.65 -1.72
N ARG A 116 -2.79 -4.72 -0.96
CA ARG A 116 -3.52 -5.99 -1.09
C ARG A 116 -5.00 -5.85 -0.76
N TRP A 117 -5.34 -5.00 0.20
CA TRP A 117 -6.73 -4.71 0.55
C TRP A 117 -7.46 -3.97 -0.58
N VAL A 118 -6.86 -2.92 -1.13
CA VAL A 118 -7.41 -2.21 -2.30
C VAL A 118 -7.62 -3.17 -3.46
N ALA A 119 -6.66 -4.05 -3.73
CA ALA A 119 -6.75 -5.04 -4.81
C ALA A 119 -7.83 -6.11 -4.61
N GLY A 120 -8.37 -6.28 -3.41
CA GLY A 120 -9.34 -7.35 -3.08
C GLY A 120 -8.71 -8.70 -2.75
N ILE A 121 -7.40 -8.73 -2.53
CA ILE A 121 -6.63 -9.94 -2.21
C ILE A 121 -6.59 -10.20 -0.71
N GLN A 122 -6.52 -9.15 0.10
CA GLN A 122 -6.43 -9.24 1.57
C GLN A 122 -7.74 -9.72 2.20
N THR A 123 -8.85 -9.21 1.70
CA THR A 123 -10.19 -9.72 1.98
C THR A 123 -10.76 -10.21 0.67
N GLN A 124 -10.74 -11.51 0.46
CA GLN A 124 -11.12 -12.11 -0.83
C GLN A 124 -12.49 -11.61 -1.29
N GLY A 125 -12.53 -11.15 -2.54
CA GLY A 125 -13.74 -10.70 -3.18
C GLY A 125 -14.23 -9.29 -2.81
N LYS A 126 -13.48 -8.54 -1.98
CA LYS A 126 -13.81 -7.16 -1.59
C LYS A 126 -12.66 -6.22 -1.94
N ASN A 127 -12.72 -5.62 -3.10
CA ASN A 127 -11.79 -4.56 -3.51
C ASN A 127 -12.35 -3.16 -3.19
N TYR A 128 -11.47 -2.18 -3.19
CA TYR A 128 -11.84 -0.78 -3.10
C TYR A 128 -11.68 -0.13 -4.47
N LEU A 129 -12.76 0.49 -4.98
CA LEU A 129 -12.75 1.22 -6.23
C LEU A 129 -12.90 2.72 -5.97
N ALA A 130 -11.96 3.49 -6.50
CA ALA A 130 -12.09 4.93 -6.54
C ALA A 130 -13.24 5.31 -7.47
N SER A 131 -14.05 6.29 -7.09
CA SER A 131 -15.12 6.81 -7.93
C SER A 131 -14.95 8.32 -8.15
N GLU A 132 -15.34 8.79 -9.33
CA GLU A 132 -15.32 10.21 -9.67
C GLU A 132 -16.09 11.04 -8.65
N TRP A 133 -17.29 10.58 -8.28
CA TRP A 133 -18.11 11.27 -7.29
C TRP A 133 -17.39 11.46 -5.94
N ASN A 134 -16.71 10.44 -5.47
CA ASN A 134 -16.00 10.49 -4.20
C ASN A 134 -14.80 11.46 -4.26
N ILE A 135 -14.00 11.36 -5.31
CA ILE A 135 -12.86 12.26 -5.55
C ILE A 135 -13.37 13.70 -5.65
N LYS A 136 -14.35 13.98 -6.49
CA LYS A 136 -14.96 15.29 -6.65
C LYS A 136 -15.43 15.89 -5.32
N LYS A 137 -16.19 15.10 -4.54
CA LYS A 137 -16.75 15.53 -3.25
C LYS A 137 -15.68 15.91 -2.24
N PHE A 138 -14.65 15.07 -2.07
CA PHE A 138 -13.63 15.25 -1.03
C PHE A 138 -12.46 16.11 -1.46
N THR A 139 -12.41 16.55 -2.71
CA THR A 139 -11.47 17.55 -3.23
C THR A 139 -12.13 18.92 -3.47
N ASN A 140 -13.33 19.15 -2.91
CA ASN A 140 -14.10 20.40 -3.09
C ASN A 140 -14.30 20.76 -4.58
N ASN A 141 -14.65 19.78 -5.40
CA ASN A 141 -14.83 19.88 -6.85
C ASN A 141 -13.56 20.28 -7.64
N ARG A 142 -12.36 20.16 -7.05
CA ARG A 142 -11.09 20.42 -7.74
C ARG A 142 -10.90 19.48 -8.93
N PHE A 143 -11.21 18.20 -8.78
CA PHE A 143 -11.13 17.22 -9.84
C PHE A 143 -12.53 16.75 -10.25
N GLN A 144 -12.85 16.87 -11.54
CA GLN A 144 -14.13 16.52 -12.13
C GLN A 144 -13.90 15.81 -13.47
N ASN A 145 -14.89 15.06 -13.91
CA ASN A 145 -14.86 14.32 -15.19
C ASN A 145 -13.69 13.32 -15.27
N VAL A 146 -13.32 12.76 -14.13
CA VAL A 146 -12.23 11.77 -14.05
C VAL A 146 -12.76 10.42 -14.52
N LYS A 147 -12.23 9.90 -15.63
CA LYS A 147 -12.62 8.60 -16.18
C LYS A 147 -11.90 7.48 -15.44
N LEU A 148 -12.64 6.74 -14.63
CA LEU A 148 -12.12 5.63 -13.81
C LEU A 148 -12.83 4.32 -14.12
N ASN A 149 -12.17 3.21 -13.87
CA ASN A 149 -12.79 1.90 -13.89
C ASN A 149 -13.48 1.64 -12.54
N GLU A 150 -14.73 2.03 -12.42
CA GLU A 150 -15.53 1.92 -11.20
C GLU A 150 -16.23 0.55 -11.04
N ASN A 151 -16.05 -0.37 -11.98
CA ASN A 151 -16.71 -1.68 -11.99
C ASN A 151 -15.74 -2.86 -12.10
N ALA A 152 -14.46 -2.63 -11.82
CA ALA A 152 -13.46 -3.68 -11.93
C ALA A 152 -13.66 -4.79 -10.88
N PRO A 153 -13.55 -6.07 -11.28
CA PRO A 153 -13.58 -7.16 -10.32
C PRO A 153 -12.33 -7.15 -9.41
N PRO A 154 -12.44 -7.73 -8.21
CA PRO A 154 -11.27 -7.90 -7.34
C PRO A 154 -10.21 -8.78 -8.01
N LYS A 155 -8.96 -8.52 -7.70
CA LYS A 155 -7.86 -9.39 -8.13
C LYS A 155 -7.90 -10.70 -7.35
N ILE A 156 -7.51 -11.79 -8.00
CA ILE A 156 -7.48 -13.12 -7.39
C ILE A 156 -6.01 -13.56 -7.26
N SER A 157 -5.58 -13.88 -6.05
CA SER A 157 -4.20 -14.36 -5.86
C SER A 157 -4.08 -15.89 -5.98
N GLY A 158 -5.15 -16.63 -5.72
CA GLY A 158 -5.12 -18.10 -5.66
C GLY A 158 -4.23 -18.69 -4.56
N LYS A 159 -3.58 -17.85 -3.74
CA LYS A 159 -2.62 -18.24 -2.71
C LYS A 159 -3.24 -18.14 -1.32
N SER A 160 -2.95 -19.12 -0.48
CA SER A 160 -3.32 -19.15 0.94
C SER A 160 -2.05 -19.07 1.80
N PHE A 161 -2.11 -18.25 2.85
CA PHE A 161 -1.00 -18.05 3.78
C PHE A 161 -1.48 -18.38 5.19
N PRO A 162 -1.27 -19.62 5.66
CA PRO A 162 -1.66 -20.01 7.01
C PRO A 162 -0.88 -19.23 8.06
N MET A 163 -1.49 -19.06 9.23
CA MET A 163 -0.84 -18.44 10.38
C MET A 163 0.25 -19.38 10.90
N ILE A 164 1.41 -18.83 11.14
CA ILE A 164 2.52 -19.53 11.78
C ILE A 164 2.49 -19.13 13.26
N LYS A 165 2.27 -20.09 14.16
CA LYS A 165 2.41 -19.85 15.60
C LYS A 165 3.89 -19.67 15.90
N GLN A 166 4.23 -18.49 16.40
CA GLN A 166 5.55 -18.29 16.99
C GLN A 166 5.50 -18.77 18.43
N GLU A 167 6.35 -19.72 18.77
CA GLU A 167 6.60 -20.06 20.17
C GLU A 167 7.57 -18.99 20.72
N PHE A 168 7.05 -18.09 21.52
CA PHE A 168 7.90 -17.19 22.28
C PHE A 168 8.52 -18.00 23.42
N ASN A 169 9.80 -18.31 23.34
CA ASN A 169 10.53 -18.76 24.50
C ASN A 169 10.45 -17.65 25.55
N ASN A 170 9.92 -17.96 26.73
CA ASN A 170 9.97 -17.01 27.85
C ASN A 170 11.44 -16.58 28.02
N PRO A 171 11.71 -15.27 28.06
CA PRO A 171 13.06 -14.81 28.30
C PRO A 171 13.51 -15.40 29.62
N GLN A 172 14.43 -16.37 29.53
CA GLN A 172 15.16 -16.81 30.71
C GLN A 172 15.88 -15.59 31.25
N ASN A 173 16.01 -15.45 32.58
CA ASN A 173 16.67 -14.35 33.25
C ASN A 173 18.02 -14.05 32.57
N PHE A 174 18.08 -13.01 31.77
CA PHE A 174 19.32 -12.49 31.23
C PHE A 174 19.93 -11.57 32.27
N GLU A 175 21.14 -11.87 32.70
CA GLU A 175 21.94 -11.01 33.61
C GLU A 175 22.31 -9.70 32.87
N GLU A 176 22.37 -9.72 31.54
CA GLU A 176 22.67 -8.56 30.73
C GLU A 176 21.44 -8.23 29.81
N LYS A 177 21.06 -6.96 29.79
CA LYS A 177 20.02 -6.44 28.89
C LYS A 177 20.70 -5.69 27.76
N ASN A 178 20.63 -6.23 26.56
CA ASN A 178 21.05 -5.54 25.33
C ASN A 178 19.85 -4.90 24.68
N LEU A 179 19.91 -3.59 24.42
CA LEU A 179 18.93 -2.88 23.63
C LEU A 179 19.26 -3.08 22.14
N LEU A 180 18.41 -3.78 21.41
CA LEU A 180 18.55 -3.92 19.99
C LEU A 180 17.91 -2.70 19.30
N ILE A 181 18.76 -1.86 18.72
CA ILE A 181 18.33 -0.67 17.97
C ILE A 181 18.47 -1.00 16.49
N PHE A 182 17.36 -0.95 15.77
CA PHE A 182 17.36 -1.04 14.31
C PHE A 182 17.48 0.36 13.71
N GLU A 183 18.05 0.48 12.52
CA GLU A 183 18.19 1.74 11.78
C GLU A 183 16.87 2.52 11.69
N ASN A 184 15.76 1.81 11.54
CA ASN A 184 14.40 2.38 11.47
C ASN A 184 13.91 2.98 12.80
N ASN A 185 14.60 2.76 13.90
CA ASN A 185 14.25 3.30 15.22
C ASN A 185 15.08 4.54 15.59
N LEU A 186 16.02 4.94 14.74
CA LEU A 186 16.92 6.08 14.97
C LEU A 186 16.37 7.41 14.44
N THR A 187 15.28 7.38 13.71
CA THR A 187 14.62 8.59 13.20
C THR A 187 13.44 8.98 14.11
N ASN A 188 13.76 9.63 15.22
CA ASN A 188 12.87 10.49 16.00
C ASN A 188 13.62 11.70 16.45
#